data_b3c28c5843b4d5fe1b1d0849cd38d9ea
#
_entry.id   b3c28c5843b4d5fe1b1d0849cd38d9ea
#
_cell.length_a   1.000
_cell.length_b   1.000
_cell.length_c   1.000
_cell.angle_alpha   90.00
_cell.angle_beta   90.00
_cell.angle_gamma   90.00
#
_symmetry.space_group_name_H-M   'P 1'
#
loop_
_entity.id
_entity.type
_entity.pdbx_description
1 polymer ?
#
loop_
_entity_poly.entity_id
_entity_poly.type
_entity_poly.pdbx_seq_one_letter_code
_entity_poly.pdbx_strand_id
1 'polypeptide(L)'
;GEKLKGKSVTHVNSTSFGGGVAEILHSLVPLMRDANMDVHWEVIKGGFDFFTVTKKIHNALQGMSIPLSKEEERLYLEYNKMNSELSILDTDLVMVHDAQPAALIQFYPNKNNTWIWRCHVDLSTPNLSVWGFLEPYISRYQAAIFTAKQYVVPSLAVPTLAIRPPSINPLSEKNRDMSDSEVAEVLKRLEIKADQPIITQVGRFDPWKDPSGAIDVYRIVKKQFPAVQLLLIAGMAADDPEGWLYLEKSARHAGEDPDVYLLTDLKG
;
A
#
# COMPACT_ATOMS: atom_id res chain seq x y z
N GLY A 1 -11.64 14.34 -18.73
CA GLY A 1 -10.47 14.92 -19.38
C GLY A 1 -10.54 16.43 -19.59
N GLU A 2 -11.55 16.96 -20.30
CA GLU A 2 -11.56 18.39 -20.73
C GLU A 2 -11.42 19.41 -19.58
N LYS A 3 -12.07 19.18 -18.43
CA LYS A 3 -11.98 20.11 -17.27
C LYS A 3 -10.61 20.19 -16.62
N LEU A 4 -9.76 19.19 -16.82
CA LEU A 4 -8.42 19.11 -16.22
C LEU A 4 -7.31 19.25 -17.26
N LYS A 5 -7.65 19.48 -18.53
CA LYS A 5 -6.68 19.69 -19.61
C LYS A 5 -5.78 20.89 -19.31
N GLY A 6 -4.48 20.70 -19.38
CA GLY A 6 -3.48 21.72 -19.10
C GLY A 6 -3.28 22.03 -17.61
N LYS A 7 -3.94 21.29 -16.71
CA LYS A 7 -3.70 21.38 -15.26
C LYS A 7 -2.47 20.57 -14.87
N SER A 8 -1.71 21.11 -13.93
CA SER A 8 -0.59 20.42 -13.31
C SER A 8 -1.03 19.64 -12.07
N VAL A 9 -0.54 18.43 -11.92
CA VAL A 9 -0.91 17.52 -10.82
C VAL A 9 0.34 16.86 -10.26
N THR A 10 0.50 16.86 -8.94
CA THR A 10 1.51 16.06 -8.25
C THR A 10 0.86 14.96 -7.43
N HIS A 11 1.26 13.72 -7.66
CA HIS A 11 0.98 12.60 -6.77
C HIS A 11 2.16 12.37 -5.84
N VAL A 12 1.91 12.23 -4.54
CA VAL A 12 2.94 11.95 -3.52
C VAL A 12 2.60 10.68 -2.77
N ASN A 13 3.52 9.70 -2.74
CA ASN A 13 3.38 8.48 -1.96
C ASN A 13 4.74 8.02 -1.39
N SER A 14 4.76 6.86 -0.71
CA SER A 14 5.93 6.37 0.04
C SER A 14 6.87 5.46 -0.76
N THR A 15 6.41 4.85 -1.87
CA THR A 15 7.24 3.92 -2.66
C THR A 15 6.87 3.95 -4.13
N SER A 16 7.84 3.70 -5.01
CA SER A 16 7.62 3.58 -6.45
C SER A 16 7.26 2.16 -6.90
N PHE A 17 7.36 1.15 -6.02
CA PHE A 17 7.04 -0.24 -6.33
C PHE A 17 6.75 -1.04 -5.05
N GLY A 18 6.22 -2.26 -5.22
CA GLY A 18 5.97 -3.18 -4.10
C GLY A 18 4.69 -2.93 -3.32
N GLY A 19 3.79 -2.06 -3.80
CA GLY A 19 2.52 -1.77 -3.14
C GLY A 19 1.41 -1.37 -4.11
N GLY A 20 0.16 -1.51 -3.69
CA GLY A 20 -1.01 -1.24 -4.52
C GLY A 20 -1.11 0.22 -4.98
N VAL A 21 -0.66 1.18 -4.19
CA VAL A 21 -0.65 2.60 -4.58
C VAL A 21 0.33 2.84 -5.72
N ALA A 22 1.55 2.33 -5.62
CA ALA A 22 2.54 2.42 -6.68
C ALA A 22 2.02 1.79 -7.98
N GLU A 23 1.38 0.63 -7.88
CA GLU A 23 0.78 -0.05 -9.03
C GLU A 23 -0.32 0.79 -9.72
N ILE A 24 -1.19 1.41 -8.94
CA ILE A 24 -2.19 2.34 -9.46
C ILE A 24 -1.51 3.50 -10.19
N LEU A 25 -0.48 4.09 -9.59
CA LEU A 25 0.21 5.26 -10.14
C LEU A 25 1.01 4.94 -11.40
N HIS A 26 1.59 3.75 -11.52
CA HIS A 26 2.25 3.28 -12.75
C HIS A 26 1.31 3.30 -13.96
N SER A 27 0.01 3.07 -13.75
CA SER A 27 -1.00 3.11 -14.82
C SER A 27 -1.67 4.47 -14.92
N LEU A 28 -1.98 5.11 -13.79
CA LEU A 28 -2.73 6.36 -13.75
C LEU A 28 -1.92 7.56 -14.29
N VAL A 29 -0.64 7.67 -13.90
CA VAL A 29 0.22 8.80 -14.31
C VAL A 29 0.38 8.88 -15.81
N PRO A 30 0.74 7.81 -16.56
CA PRO A 30 0.77 7.86 -18.02
C PRO A 30 -0.60 8.21 -18.62
N LEU A 31 -1.69 7.62 -18.13
CA LEU A 31 -3.04 7.90 -18.61
C LEU A 31 -3.43 9.38 -18.44
N MET A 32 -3.06 9.99 -17.32
CA MET A 32 -3.31 11.42 -17.10
C MET A 32 -2.48 12.28 -18.04
N ARG A 33 -1.22 11.91 -18.32
CA ARG A 33 -0.37 12.60 -19.30
C ARG A 33 -0.96 12.51 -20.71
N ASP A 34 -1.46 11.35 -21.11
CA ASP A 34 -2.15 11.15 -22.38
C ASP A 34 -3.44 11.99 -22.47
N ALA A 35 -4.06 12.31 -21.33
CA ALA A 35 -5.19 13.22 -21.25
C ALA A 35 -4.78 14.71 -21.22
N ASN A 36 -3.54 15.03 -21.58
CA ASN A 36 -2.95 16.37 -21.63
C ASN A 36 -2.92 17.11 -20.28
N MET A 37 -2.64 16.39 -19.20
CA MET A 37 -2.30 16.97 -17.90
C MET A 37 -0.78 16.95 -17.72
N ASP A 38 -0.23 17.96 -17.03
CA ASP A 38 1.16 17.94 -16.57
C ASP A 38 1.23 17.21 -15.23
N VAL A 39 1.80 16.00 -15.20
CA VAL A 39 1.73 15.12 -14.04
C VAL A 39 3.11 14.74 -13.53
N HIS A 40 3.35 15.04 -12.25
CA HIS A 40 4.51 14.65 -11.48
C HIS A 40 4.14 13.51 -10.52
N TRP A 41 5.08 12.60 -10.33
CA TRP A 41 4.98 11.56 -9.32
C TRP A 41 6.19 11.62 -8.41
N GLU A 42 5.96 12.05 -7.18
CA GLU A 42 6.97 12.23 -6.15
C GLU A 42 6.90 11.06 -5.16
N VAL A 43 8.05 10.48 -4.86
CA VAL A 43 8.20 9.45 -3.83
C VAL A 43 8.96 10.07 -2.67
N ILE A 44 8.35 10.07 -1.48
CA ILE A 44 8.99 10.67 -0.29
C ILE A 44 10.26 9.92 0.06
N LYS A 45 11.23 10.65 0.58
CA LYS A 45 12.50 10.13 1.07
C LYS A 45 12.38 9.88 2.58
N GLY A 46 12.88 8.73 3.02
CA GLY A 46 12.92 8.36 4.42
C GLY A 46 14.01 7.33 4.71
N GLY A 47 14.53 7.34 5.92
CA GLY A 47 15.40 6.30 6.45
C GLY A 47 14.58 5.13 7.02
N PHE A 48 15.29 4.09 7.45
CA PHE A 48 14.68 2.93 8.11
C PHE A 48 13.88 3.32 9.37
N ASP A 49 14.38 4.30 10.12
CA ASP A 49 13.73 4.88 11.30
C ASP A 49 12.36 5.49 10.97
N PHE A 50 12.30 6.31 9.92
CA PHE A 50 11.06 6.92 9.46
C PHE A 50 10.06 5.87 8.99
N PHE A 51 10.48 4.91 8.17
CA PHE A 51 9.58 3.87 7.67
C PHE A 51 9.13 2.91 8.79
N THR A 52 9.92 2.72 9.82
CA THR A 52 9.49 2.00 11.04
C THR A 52 8.36 2.74 11.74
N VAL A 53 8.48 4.06 11.92
CA VAL A 53 7.41 4.88 12.52
C VAL A 53 6.16 4.92 11.64
N THR A 54 6.30 5.10 10.34
CA THR A 54 5.15 5.16 9.44
C THR A 54 4.45 3.80 9.31
N LYS A 55 5.17 2.68 9.40
CA LYS A 55 4.57 1.34 9.48
C LYS A 55 3.78 1.16 10.77
N LYS A 56 4.31 1.65 11.89
CA LYS A 56 3.60 1.68 13.17
C LYS A 56 2.32 2.51 13.09
N ILE A 57 2.37 3.68 12.46
CA ILE A 57 1.19 4.50 12.17
C ILE A 57 0.18 3.71 11.32
N HIS A 58 0.63 3.11 10.24
CA HIS A 58 -0.22 2.32 9.33
C HIS A 58 -0.95 1.19 10.08
N ASN A 59 -0.23 0.43 10.91
CA ASN A 59 -0.80 -0.66 11.69
C ASN A 59 -1.80 -0.15 12.76
N ALA A 60 -1.48 0.96 13.43
CA ALA A 60 -2.37 1.60 14.40
C ALA A 60 -3.66 2.14 13.75
N LEU A 61 -3.57 2.71 12.55
CA LEU A 61 -4.73 3.16 11.79
C LEU A 61 -5.67 2.01 11.40
N GLN A 62 -5.16 0.79 11.28
CA GLN A 62 -5.96 -0.42 11.04
C GLN A 62 -6.42 -1.11 12.34
N GLY A 63 -6.24 -0.47 13.51
CA GLY A 63 -6.79 -0.95 14.77
C GLY A 63 -5.79 -1.58 15.74
N MET A 64 -4.49 -1.66 15.40
CA MET A 64 -3.52 -2.12 16.39
C MET A 64 -3.40 -1.15 17.57
N SER A 65 -3.36 -1.69 18.79
CA SER A 65 -3.21 -0.90 20.02
C SER A 65 -1.74 -0.53 20.26
N ILE A 66 -1.17 0.28 19.36
CA ILE A 66 0.22 0.72 19.40
C ILE A 66 0.26 2.25 19.47
N PRO A 67 0.66 2.86 20.60
CA PRO A 67 0.80 4.31 20.70
C PRO A 67 2.08 4.79 20.03
N LEU A 68 2.11 6.07 19.61
CA LEU A 68 3.34 6.76 19.23
C LEU A 68 3.98 7.42 20.45
N SER A 69 5.30 7.38 20.52
CA SER A 69 6.05 8.23 21.43
C SER A 69 6.18 9.66 20.87
N LYS A 70 6.49 10.63 21.72
CA LYS A 70 6.72 12.02 21.28
C LYS A 70 7.94 12.15 20.35
N GLU A 71 8.91 11.27 20.47
CA GLU A 71 10.07 11.21 19.58
C GLU A 71 9.68 10.69 18.19
N GLU A 72 8.82 9.67 18.13
CA GLU A 72 8.29 9.15 16.86
C GLU A 72 7.40 10.19 16.16
N GLU A 73 6.55 10.91 16.90
CA GLU A 73 5.75 12.02 16.35
C GLU A 73 6.68 13.11 15.76
N ARG A 74 7.74 13.50 16.48
CA ARG A 74 8.71 14.49 16.02
C ARG A 74 9.44 14.03 14.77
N LEU A 75 9.95 12.80 14.77
CA LEU A 75 10.65 12.21 13.63
C LEU A 75 9.75 12.20 12.38
N TYR A 76 8.50 11.78 12.53
CA TYR A 76 7.52 11.82 11.45
C TYR A 76 7.35 13.23 10.86
N LEU A 77 7.26 14.25 11.71
CA LEU A 77 7.11 15.65 11.27
C LEU A 77 8.38 16.19 10.63
N GLU A 78 9.58 15.85 11.15
CA GLU A 78 10.86 16.26 10.57
C GLU A 78 11.03 15.74 9.14
N TYR A 79 10.71 14.46 8.90
CA TYR A 79 10.76 13.90 7.55
C TYR A 79 9.70 14.49 6.62
N ASN A 80 8.49 14.75 7.10
CA ASN A 80 7.48 15.44 6.30
C ASN A 80 7.90 16.86 5.95
N LYS A 81 8.54 17.60 6.88
CA LYS A 81 9.12 18.91 6.60
C LYS A 81 10.20 18.83 5.53
N MET A 82 11.17 17.94 5.69
CA MET A 82 12.23 17.73 4.70
C MET A 82 11.65 17.41 3.31
N ASN A 83 10.68 16.52 3.24
CA ASN A 83 10.06 16.15 1.97
C ASN A 83 9.24 17.29 1.35
N SER A 84 8.65 18.19 2.15
CA SER A 84 7.96 19.38 1.62
C SER A 84 8.88 20.36 0.91
N GLU A 85 10.18 20.34 1.24
CA GLU A 85 11.21 21.17 0.63
C GLU A 85 11.84 20.50 -0.61
N LEU A 86 11.78 19.18 -0.71
CA LEU A 86 12.42 18.39 -1.78
C LEU A 86 11.47 18.01 -2.92
N SER A 87 10.18 17.99 -2.69
CA SER A 87 9.17 17.53 -3.66
C SER A 87 8.64 18.67 -4.53
N ILE A 88 8.25 18.34 -5.76
CA ILE A 88 7.58 19.28 -6.66
C ILE A 88 6.11 19.39 -6.21
N LEU A 89 5.78 20.42 -5.44
CA LEU A 89 4.45 20.63 -4.89
C LEU A 89 3.77 21.91 -5.44
N ASP A 90 4.45 22.69 -6.28
CA ASP A 90 3.92 23.92 -6.89
C ASP A 90 3.12 23.59 -8.16
N THR A 91 2.05 22.82 -7.98
CA THR A 91 1.14 22.39 -9.06
C THR A 91 -0.30 22.79 -8.70
N ASP A 92 -1.21 22.83 -9.67
CA ASP A 92 -2.62 23.17 -9.44
C ASP A 92 -3.28 22.24 -8.41
N LEU A 93 -2.87 20.95 -8.41
CA LEU A 93 -3.43 19.93 -7.54
C LEU A 93 -2.31 19.04 -6.98
N VAL A 94 -2.32 18.83 -5.66
CA VAL A 94 -1.45 17.89 -4.96
C VAL A 94 -2.29 16.78 -4.36
N MET A 95 -2.07 15.54 -4.81
CA MET A 95 -2.72 14.35 -4.27
C MET A 95 -1.74 13.56 -3.41
N VAL A 96 -1.99 13.53 -2.12
CA VAL A 96 -1.17 12.84 -1.12
C VAL A 96 -1.80 11.50 -0.78
N HIS A 97 -1.05 10.42 -0.89
CA HIS A 97 -1.52 9.06 -0.68
C HIS A 97 -1.09 8.54 0.69
N ASP A 98 -2.08 8.05 1.46
CA ASP A 98 -1.95 7.44 2.78
C ASP A 98 -1.34 8.34 3.87
N ALA A 99 -0.91 7.73 4.96
CA ALA A 99 -0.51 8.45 6.17
C ALA A 99 0.94 8.91 6.16
N GLN A 100 1.84 8.26 5.38
CA GLN A 100 3.26 8.55 5.41
C GLN A 100 3.57 10.01 5.06
N PRO A 101 3.04 10.59 3.97
CA PRO A 101 3.24 11.99 3.59
C PRO A 101 2.11 12.92 4.08
N ALA A 102 1.19 12.48 4.95
CA ALA A 102 -0.02 13.24 5.24
C ALA A 102 0.23 14.60 5.90
N ALA A 103 1.35 14.80 6.60
CA ALA A 103 1.69 16.07 7.23
C ALA A 103 2.44 17.05 6.30
N LEU A 104 2.74 16.71 5.04
CA LEU A 104 3.40 17.62 4.08
C LEU A 104 2.70 18.99 3.98
N ILE A 105 1.36 18.99 3.95
CA ILE A 105 0.53 20.20 3.87
C ILE A 105 0.83 21.21 5.01
N GLN A 106 1.32 20.75 6.15
CA GLN A 106 1.68 21.60 7.29
C GLN A 106 2.85 22.51 6.96
N PHE A 107 3.80 22.02 6.19
CA PHE A 107 5.11 22.66 5.97
C PHE A 107 5.19 23.38 4.61
N TYR A 108 4.22 23.14 3.72
CA TYR A 108 4.20 23.79 2.42
C TYR A 108 3.63 25.21 2.53
N PRO A 109 4.41 26.24 2.12
CA PRO A 109 4.02 27.64 2.33
C PRO A 109 2.96 28.15 1.36
N ASN A 110 2.91 27.62 0.13
CA ASN A 110 1.95 28.05 -0.89
C ASN A 110 0.62 27.34 -0.70
N LYS A 111 -0.48 28.12 -0.55
CA LYS A 111 -1.81 27.60 -0.30
C LYS A 111 -2.79 27.83 -1.46
N ASN A 112 -2.29 28.22 -2.62
CA ASN A 112 -3.13 28.54 -3.78
C ASN A 112 -3.53 27.30 -4.59
N ASN A 113 -2.92 26.15 -4.33
CA ASN A 113 -3.21 24.88 -4.97
C ASN A 113 -4.23 24.06 -4.17
N THR A 114 -4.84 23.09 -4.83
CA THR A 114 -5.80 22.19 -4.21
C THR A 114 -5.10 20.94 -3.67
N TRP A 115 -5.23 20.67 -2.39
CA TRP A 115 -4.69 19.49 -1.74
C TRP A 115 -5.77 18.46 -1.50
N ILE A 116 -5.52 17.22 -1.94
CA ILE A 116 -6.41 16.07 -1.77
C ILE A 116 -5.66 14.97 -1.03
N TRP A 117 -6.24 14.48 0.06
CA TRP A 117 -5.74 13.29 0.74
C TRP A 117 -6.46 12.04 0.23
N ARG A 118 -5.73 11.07 -0.29
CA ARG A 118 -6.25 9.77 -0.71
C ARG A 118 -5.87 8.70 0.28
N CYS A 119 -6.84 8.20 1.05
CA CYS A 119 -6.66 7.09 1.97
C CYS A 119 -6.96 5.76 1.29
N HIS A 120 -5.99 4.83 1.30
CA HIS A 120 -6.14 3.48 0.79
C HIS A 120 -6.28 2.45 1.92
N VAL A 121 -6.13 2.88 3.18
CA VAL A 121 -6.13 2.06 4.39
C VAL A 121 -7.53 1.99 4.98
N ASP A 122 -7.85 0.87 5.62
CA ASP A 122 -9.06 0.72 6.41
C ASP A 122 -8.93 1.49 7.75
N LEU A 123 -9.74 2.52 7.94
CA LEU A 123 -9.83 3.32 9.14
C LEU A 123 -11.15 3.10 9.89
N SER A 124 -11.80 1.96 9.72
CA SER A 124 -13.09 1.67 10.39
C SER A 124 -12.99 1.60 11.91
N THR A 125 -11.83 1.17 12.42
CA THR A 125 -11.54 1.05 13.86
C THR A 125 -10.12 1.52 14.21
N PRO A 126 -9.76 2.79 13.94
CA PRO A 126 -8.39 3.25 14.13
C PRO A 126 -8.04 3.38 15.61
N ASN A 127 -6.76 3.26 15.94
CA ASN A 127 -6.26 3.69 17.23
C ASN A 127 -6.45 5.22 17.37
N LEU A 128 -7.31 5.62 18.28
CA LEU A 128 -7.74 7.03 18.43
C LEU A 128 -6.61 7.98 18.82
N SER A 129 -5.58 7.50 19.54
CA SER A 129 -4.41 8.33 19.89
C SER A 129 -3.60 8.66 18.63
N VAL A 130 -3.36 7.66 17.76
CA VAL A 130 -2.61 7.87 16.52
C VAL A 130 -3.44 8.64 15.50
N TRP A 131 -4.74 8.38 15.41
CA TRP A 131 -5.63 9.19 14.59
C TRP A 131 -5.64 10.65 15.03
N GLY A 132 -5.79 10.93 16.33
CA GLY A 132 -5.79 12.27 16.89
C GLY A 132 -4.47 13.04 16.66
N PHE A 133 -3.35 12.32 16.47
CA PHE A 133 -2.09 12.94 16.03
C PHE A 133 -2.13 13.36 14.55
N LEU A 134 -2.74 12.56 13.67
CA LEU A 134 -2.77 12.81 12.23
C LEU A 134 -3.91 13.74 11.80
N GLU A 135 -5.06 13.63 12.42
CA GLU A 135 -6.28 14.36 12.04
C GLU A 135 -6.11 15.88 11.87
N PRO A 136 -5.34 16.61 12.73
CA PRO A 136 -5.11 18.03 12.53
C PRO A 136 -4.40 18.41 11.22
N TYR A 137 -3.60 17.50 10.65
CA TYR A 137 -2.97 17.69 9.34
C TYR A 137 -3.94 17.34 8.22
N ILE A 138 -4.62 16.20 8.33
CA ILE A 138 -5.56 15.70 7.31
C ILE A 138 -6.76 16.63 7.15
N SER A 139 -7.25 17.22 8.23
CA SER A 139 -8.35 18.19 8.19
C SER A 139 -8.02 19.51 7.45
N ARG A 140 -6.77 19.74 7.08
CA ARG A 140 -6.35 20.90 6.27
C ARG A 140 -6.50 20.70 4.77
N TYR A 141 -6.69 19.46 4.33
CA TYR A 141 -6.91 19.13 2.93
C TYR A 141 -8.30 19.64 2.47
N GLN A 142 -8.42 20.11 1.23
CA GLN A 142 -9.69 20.54 0.65
C GLN A 142 -10.60 19.35 0.32
N ALA A 143 -10.01 18.15 0.14
CA ALA A 143 -10.79 16.94 -0.05
C ALA A 143 -10.08 15.72 0.55
N ALA A 144 -10.89 14.74 0.95
CA ALA A 144 -10.42 13.41 1.29
C ALA A 144 -11.15 12.37 0.43
N ILE A 145 -10.42 11.36 -0.04
CA ILE A 145 -10.98 10.26 -0.83
C ILE A 145 -10.71 8.95 -0.09
N PHE A 146 -11.75 8.17 0.12
CA PHE A 146 -11.68 6.84 0.74
C PHE A 146 -12.12 5.75 -0.24
N THR A 147 -11.65 4.54 0.01
CA THR A 147 -12.03 3.34 -0.77
C THR A 147 -13.48 2.94 -0.53
N ALA A 148 -13.94 2.99 0.72
CA ALA A 148 -15.27 2.60 1.13
C ALA A 148 -15.81 3.54 2.23
N LYS A 149 -17.13 3.65 2.33
CA LYS A 149 -17.79 4.55 3.29
C LYS A 149 -17.48 4.19 4.75
N GLN A 150 -17.41 2.90 5.05
CA GLN A 150 -17.09 2.41 6.40
C GLN A 150 -15.67 2.70 6.85
N TYR A 151 -14.76 3.08 5.94
CA TYR A 151 -13.38 3.44 6.26
C TYR A 151 -13.23 4.90 6.69
N VAL A 152 -14.29 5.69 6.61
CA VAL A 152 -14.26 7.11 7.00
C VAL A 152 -14.37 7.23 8.51
N VAL A 153 -13.39 7.87 9.13
CA VAL A 153 -13.46 8.17 10.56
C VAL A 153 -14.50 9.27 10.79
N PRO A 154 -15.49 9.08 11.69
CA PRO A 154 -16.59 10.03 11.87
C PRO A 154 -16.16 11.44 12.30
N SER A 155 -15.01 11.58 12.96
CA SER A 155 -14.48 12.89 13.41
C SER A 155 -13.84 13.70 12.29
N LEU A 156 -13.48 13.08 11.14
CA LEU A 156 -12.77 13.78 10.06
C LEU A 156 -13.64 14.88 9.44
N ALA A 157 -13.16 16.12 9.57
CA ALA A 157 -13.79 17.31 9.00
C ALA A 157 -12.96 17.84 7.82
N VAL A 158 -13.39 17.53 6.59
CA VAL A 158 -12.83 18.10 5.35
C VAL A 158 -13.95 18.69 4.50
N PRO A 159 -13.69 19.75 3.70
CA PRO A 159 -14.72 20.41 2.88
C PRO A 159 -15.41 19.47 1.89
N THR A 160 -14.66 18.51 1.32
CA THR A 160 -15.18 17.53 0.36
C THR A 160 -14.74 16.13 0.73
N LEU A 161 -15.69 15.20 0.85
CA LEU A 161 -15.44 13.79 1.08
C LEU A 161 -15.97 12.98 -0.08
N ALA A 162 -15.12 12.12 -0.67
CA ALA A 162 -15.49 11.27 -1.79
C ALA A 162 -15.18 9.79 -1.50
N ILE A 163 -16.05 8.91 -1.99
CA ILE A 163 -15.80 7.47 -1.95
C ILE A 163 -15.48 7.00 -3.37
N ARG A 164 -14.29 6.42 -3.54
CA ARG A 164 -13.82 5.91 -4.82
C ARG A 164 -13.03 4.61 -4.57
N PRO A 165 -13.55 3.45 -4.96
CA PRO A 165 -12.79 2.22 -4.89
C PRO A 165 -11.57 2.29 -5.81
N PRO A 166 -10.52 1.50 -5.53
CA PRO A 166 -9.37 1.39 -6.43
C PRO A 166 -9.78 0.76 -7.75
N SER A 167 -9.06 1.11 -8.81
CA SER A 167 -9.21 0.52 -10.13
C SER A 167 -7.96 -0.28 -10.47
N ILE A 168 -8.11 -1.25 -11.37
CA ILE A 168 -7.00 -2.01 -11.94
C ILE A 168 -6.76 -1.57 -13.39
N ASN A 169 -5.57 -1.84 -13.89
CA ASN A 169 -5.30 -1.76 -15.33
C ASN A 169 -5.63 -3.12 -15.96
N PRO A 170 -6.75 -3.27 -16.68
CA PRO A 170 -7.16 -4.56 -17.28
C PRO A 170 -6.22 -4.99 -18.41
N LEU A 171 -5.43 -4.07 -18.96
CA LEU A 171 -4.49 -4.34 -20.06
C LEU A 171 -3.07 -4.62 -19.57
N SER A 172 -2.85 -4.64 -18.25
CA SER A 172 -1.53 -4.96 -17.71
C SER A 172 -1.21 -6.45 -17.90
N GLU A 173 0.07 -6.76 -18.08
CA GLU A 173 0.55 -8.13 -18.30
C GLU A 173 0.04 -9.11 -17.22
N LYS A 174 -0.03 -8.68 -15.97
CA LYS A 174 -0.52 -9.53 -14.87
C LYS A 174 -2.02 -9.84 -14.90
N ASN A 175 -2.81 -9.12 -15.71
CA ASN A 175 -4.26 -9.28 -15.82
C ASN A 175 -4.67 -9.93 -17.16
N ARG A 176 -3.71 -10.31 -17.99
CA ARG A 176 -3.99 -11.04 -19.23
C ARG A 176 -4.31 -12.51 -18.97
N ASP A 177 -5.06 -13.13 -19.85
CA ASP A 177 -5.22 -14.57 -19.86
C ASP A 177 -3.88 -15.25 -20.19
N MET A 178 -3.62 -16.37 -19.55
CA MET A 178 -2.46 -17.23 -19.82
C MET A 178 -2.93 -18.54 -20.43
N SER A 179 -2.18 -19.05 -21.39
CA SER A 179 -2.41 -20.39 -21.91
C SER A 179 -1.96 -21.47 -20.91
N ASP A 180 -2.52 -22.67 -21.00
CA ASP A 180 -2.13 -23.80 -20.16
C ASP A 180 -0.62 -24.12 -20.25
N SER A 181 0.00 -23.91 -21.41
CA SER A 181 1.44 -24.10 -21.60
C SER A 181 2.26 -23.07 -20.85
N GLU A 182 1.86 -21.80 -20.83
CA GLU A 182 2.52 -20.74 -20.05
C GLU A 182 2.41 -21.01 -18.54
N VAL A 183 1.21 -21.42 -18.09
CA VAL A 183 1.00 -21.81 -16.68
C VAL A 183 1.91 -22.98 -16.30
N ALA A 184 1.95 -24.04 -17.14
CA ALA A 184 2.79 -25.20 -16.89
C ALA A 184 4.29 -24.84 -16.83
N GLU A 185 4.76 -23.92 -17.69
CA GLU A 185 6.15 -23.45 -17.68
C GLU A 185 6.48 -22.69 -16.41
N VAL A 186 5.59 -21.82 -15.94
CA VAL A 186 5.77 -21.09 -14.66
C VAL A 186 5.83 -22.05 -13.49
N LEU A 187 4.89 -22.99 -13.40
CA LEU A 187 4.86 -23.99 -12.32
C LEU A 187 6.13 -24.84 -12.32
N LYS A 188 6.59 -25.28 -13.50
CA LYS A 188 7.84 -26.02 -13.65
C LYS A 188 9.07 -25.21 -13.19
N ARG A 189 9.15 -23.92 -13.57
CA ARG A 189 10.23 -23.01 -13.15
C ARG A 189 10.30 -22.84 -11.63
N LEU A 190 9.15 -22.88 -10.98
CA LEU A 190 9.01 -22.73 -9.53
C LEU A 190 9.06 -24.09 -8.79
N GLU A 191 9.30 -25.18 -9.50
CA GLU A 191 9.32 -26.55 -8.96
C GLU A 191 8.01 -26.96 -8.28
N ILE A 192 6.87 -26.39 -8.73
CA ILE A 192 5.55 -26.69 -8.24
C ILE A 192 4.94 -27.83 -9.02
N LYS A 193 4.32 -28.79 -8.35
CA LYS A 193 3.71 -29.98 -8.96
C LYS A 193 2.40 -29.59 -9.65
N ALA A 194 2.37 -29.51 -10.96
CA ALA A 194 1.24 -29.03 -11.75
C ALA A 194 0.01 -29.95 -11.74
N ASP A 195 0.20 -31.22 -11.41
CA ASP A 195 -0.85 -32.26 -11.34
C ASP A 195 -1.56 -32.33 -9.97
N GLN A 196 -1.15 -31.49 -9.02
CA GLN A 196 -1.68 -31.47 -7.67
C GLN A 196 -2.49 -30.19 -7.41
N PRO A 197 -3.54 -30.24 -6.55
CA PRO A 197 -4.28 -29.06 -6.15
C PRO A 197 -3.37 -28.00 -5.49
N ILE A 198 -3.62 -26.73 -5.77
CA ILE A 198 -2.85 -25.61 -5.26
C ILE A 198 -3.76 -24.64 -4.50
N ILE A 199 -3.38 -24.28 -3.29
CA ILE A 199 -3.92 -23.12 -2.57
C ILE A 199 -2.92 -21.99 -2.74
N THR A 200 -3.38 -20.82 -3.18
CA THR A 200 -2.50 -19.67 -3.42
C THR A 200 -2.96 -18.46 -2.62
N GLN A 201 -2.03 -17.83 -1.92
CA GLN A 201 -2.21 -16.51 -1.34
C GLN A 201 -1.18 -15.55 -1.96
N VAL A 202 -1.68 -14.47 -2.56
CA VAL A 202 -0.84 -13.40 -3.13
C VAL A 202 -1.02 -12.13 -2.30
N GLY A 203 0.08 -11.60 -1.77
CA GLY A 203 0.05 -10.40 -0.93
C GLY A 203 1.42 -10.09 -0.37
N ARG A 204 1.52 -9.07 0.51
CA ARG A 204 2.74 -8.83 1.28
C ARG A 204 2.81 -9.78 2.48
N PHE A 205 4.01 -10.06 2.97
CA PHE A 205 4.19 -10.68 4.29
C PHE A 205 3.93 -9.61 5.35
N ASP A 206 2.69 -9.51 5.81
CA ASP A 206 2.29 -8.61 6.89
C ASP A 206 1.16 -9.22 7.74
N PRO A 207 0.89 -8.68 8.94
CA PRO A 207 -0.11 -9.25 9.86
C PRO A 207 -1.53 -9.23 9.27
N TRP A 208 -1.85 -8.28 8.39
CA TRP A 208 -3.18 -8.11 7.82
C TRP A 208 -3.50 -9.12 6.71
N LYS A 209 -2.47 -9.73 6.15
CA LYS A 209 -2.59 -10.83 5.17
C LYS A 209 -2.60 -12.21 5.84
N ASP A 210 -2.19 -12.28 7.10
CA ASP A 210 -2.19 -13.48 7.93
C ASP A 210 -1.61 -14.72 7.23
N PRO A 211 -0.35 -14.67 6.79
CA PRO A 211 0.27 -15.82 6.12
C PRO A 211 0.37 -17.07 7.03
N SER A 212 0.46 -16.88 8.34
CA SER A 212 0.44 -17.99 9.30
C SER A 212 -0.93 -18.68 9.35
N GLY A 213 -2.02 -17.91 9.36
CA GLY A 213 -3.36 -18.44 9.25
C GLY A 213 -3.62 -19.19 7.94
N ALA A 214 -3.03 -18.71 6.82
CA ALA A 214 -3.08 -19.43 5.54
C ALA A 214 -2.41 -20.82 5.64
N ILE A 215 -1.28 -20.94 6.35
CA ILE A 215 -0.62 -22.22 6.63
C ILE A 215 -1.50 -23.12 7.48
N ASP A 216 -2.18 -22.56 8.49
CA ASP A 216 -3.08 -23.36 9.35
C ASP A 216 -4.31 -23.86 8.57
N VAL A 217 -4.90 -23.02 7.71
CA VAL A 217 -6.00 -23.43 6.80
C VAL A 217 -5.51 -24.53 5.84
N TYR A 218 -4.35 -24.36 5.24
CA TYR A 218 -3.74 -25.40 4.40
C TYR A 218 -3.61 -26.73 5.13
N ARG A 219 -3.11 -26.74 6.37
CA ARG A 219 -2.98 -27.97 7.19
C ARG A 219 -4.31 -28.64 7.46
N ILE A 220 -5.39 -27.88 7.61
CA ILE A 220 -6.74 -28.43 7.75
C ILE A 220 -7.17 -29.08 6.43
N VAL A 221 -6.98 -28.41 5.31
CA VAL A 221 -7.35 -28.91 3.98
C VAL A 221 -6.52 -30.16 3.61
N LYS A 222 -5.23 -30.17 3.94
CA LYS A 222 -4.31 -31.30 3.66
C LYS A 222 -4.76 -32.61 4.30
N LYS A 223 -5.51 -32.58 5.42
CA LYS A 223 -6.08 -33.79 6.03
C LYS A 223 -7.11 -34.49 5.13
N GLN A 224 -7.82 -33.74 4.27
CA GLN A 224 -8.80 -34.26 3.33
C GLN A 224 -8.22 -34.44 1.91
N PHE A 225 -7.26 -33.59 1.55
CA PHE A 225 -6.59 -33.58 0.25
C PHE A 225 -5.07 -33.67 0.45
N PRO A 226 -4.52 -34.87 0.71
CA PRO A 226 -3.10 -35.03 1.08
C PRO A 226 -2.09 -34.49 0.06
N ALA A 227 -2.48 -34.41 -1.21
CA ALA A 227 -1.63 -33.90 -2.30
C ALA A 227 -1.68 -32.36 -2.47
N VAL A 228 -2.49 -31.62 -1.66
CA VAL A 228 -2.58 -30.16 -1.81
C VAL A 228 -1.26 -29.47 -1.47
N GLN A 229 -0.94 -28.45 -2.23
CA GLN A 229 0.22 -27.57 -2.03
C GLN A 229 -0.23 -26.18 -1.61
N LEU A 230 0.59 -25.44 -0.87
CA LEU A 230 0.37 -24.03 -0.50
C LEU A 230 1.44 -23.14 -1.11
N LEU A 231 1.03 -22.12 -1.84
CA LEU A 231 1.89 -21.06 -2.36
C LEU A 231 1.60 -19.75 -1.64
N LEU A 232 2.56 -19.23 -0.91
CA LEU A 232 2.55 -17.87 -0.35
C LEU A 232 3.47 -16.99 -1.20
N ILE A 233 2.86 -16.11 -1.99
CA ILE A 233 3.58 -15.27 -2.98
C ILE A 233 3.53 -13.82 -2.51
N ALA A 234 4.69 -13.21 -2.29
CA ALA A 234 4.77 -11.84 -1.82
C ALA A 234 5.93 -11.06 -2.48
N GLY A 235 5.65 -9.85 -2.91
CA GLY A 235 6.69 -8.87 -3.19
C GLY A 235 7.13 -8.16 -1.91
N MET A 236 8.44 -7.89 -1.78
CA MET A 236 9.00 -7.12 -0.68
C MET A 236 8.97 -5.64 -1.04
N ALA A 237 8.43 -4.78 -0.17
CA ALA A 237 8.36 -3.34 -0.38
C ALA A 237 9.43 -2.61 0.43
N ALA A 238 10.07 -1.59 -0.16
CA ALA A 238 11.17 -0.86 0.48
C ALA A 238 10.70 -0.02 1.68
N ASP A 239 9.43 0.37 1.72
CA ASP A 239 8.80 1.14 2.80
C ASP A 239 8.14 0.25 3.87
N ASP A 240 8.31 -1.10 3.80
CA ASP A 240 7.74 -2.04 4.75
C ASP A 240 8.84 -2.85 5.48
N PRO A 241 9.32 -2.37 6.62
CA PRO A 241 10.38 -3.04 7.38
C PRO A 241 9.92 -4.35 8.04
N GLU A 242 8.60 -4.58 8.17
CA GLU A 242 8.06 -5.78 8.81
C GLU A 242 8.02 -7.02 7.89
N GLY A 243 8.12 -6.82 6.57
CA GLY A 243 7.98 -7.92 5.61
C GLY A 243 8.92 -9.10 5.86
N TRP A 244 10.19 -8.82 6.17
CA TRP A 244 11.17 -9.85 6.50
C TRP A 244 10.86 -10.60 7.78
N LEU A 245 10.34 -9.91 8.81
CA LEU A 245 9.93 -10.53 10.06
C LEU A 245 8.77 -11.50 9.85
N TYR A 246 7.77 -11.11 9.04
CA TYR A 246 6.63 -11.98 8.76
C TYR A 246 6.98 -13.13 7.81
N LEU A 247 7.91 -12.93 6.88
CA LEU A 247 8.49 -14.02 6.08
C LEU A 247 9.17 -15.05 6.98
N GLU A 248 10.04 -14.60 7.90
CA GLU A 248 10.73 -15.50 8.85
C GLU A 248 9.72 -16.25 9.74
N LYS A 249 8.73 -15.55 10.29
CA LYS A 249 7.66 -16.19 11.09
C LYS A 249 6.91 -17.24 10.28
N SER A 250 6.56 -16.92 9.04
CA SER A 250 5.86 -17.87 8.15
C SER A 250 6.72 -19.08 7.83
N ALA A 251 8.02 -18.90 7.55
CA ALA A 251 8.95 -19.98 7.30
C ALA A 251 9.08 -20.91 8.53
N ARG A 252 9.24 -20.35 9.73
CA ARG A 252 9.27 -21.11 10.98
C ARG A 252 7.94 -21.85 11.23
N HIS A 253 6.81 -21.19 10.91
CA HIS A 253 5.50 -21.80 11.08
C HIS A 253 5.22 -22.90 10.06
N ALA A 254 5.67 -22.77 8.83
CA ALA A 254 5.60 -23.81 7.81
C ALA A 254 6.41 -25.05 8.21
N GLY A 255 7.55 -24.84 8.86
CA GLY A 255 8.48 -25.91 9.21
C GLY A 255 9.14 -26.50 7.97
N GLU A 256 9.31 -27.84 7.98
CA GLU A 256 9.93 -28.60 6.88
C GLU A 256 8.89 -29.22 5.92
N ASP A 257 7.66 -28.66 5.85
CA ASP A 257 6.64 -29.19 4.92
C ASP A 257 7.03 -28.91 3.46
N PRO A 258 7.36 -29.93 2.65
CA PRO A 258 7.84 -29.76 1.28
C PRO A 258 6.77 -29.28 0.30
N ASP A 259 5.51 -29.23 0.71
CA ASP A 259 4.40 -28.76 -0.12
C ASP A 259 3.99 -27.30 0.24
N VAL A 260 4.79 -26.59 1.07
CA VAL A 260 4.61 -25.16 1.37
C VAL A 260 5.72 -24.36 0.71
N TYR A 261 5.33 -23.48 -0.21
CA TYR A 261 6.22 -22.63 -0.98
C TYR A 261 6.12 -21.18 -0.51
N LEU A 262 7.23 -20.59 -0.06
CA LEU A 262 7.34 -19.17 0.29
C LEU A 262 8.11 -18.48 -0.84
N LEU A 263 7.40 -17.74 -1.68
CA LEU A 263 7.94 -17.17 -2.91
C LEU A 263 8.02 -15.64 -2.78
N THR A 264 9.23 -15.10 -2.86
CA THR A 264 9.51 -13.66 -2.82
C THR A 264 10.14 -13.21 -4.12
N ASP A 265 9.90 -11.96 -4.51
CA ASP A 265 10.57 -11.29 -5.63
C ASP A 265 10.58 -12.10 -6.94
N LEU A 266 9.45 -12.72 -7.25
CA LEU A 266 9.26 -13.39 -8.53
C LEU A 266 9.43 -12.34 -9.65
N LYS A 267 10.58 -12.35 -10.31
CA LYS A 267 10.76 -11.60 -11.55
C LYS A 267 9.87 -12.27 -12.61
N GLY A 268 8.93 -11.49 -13.13
CA GLY A 268 8.06 -11.90 -14.22
C GLY A 268 8.82 -12.23 -15.50
#